data_bcfcfc1608c2a92cf6f2a0dced52e861
#
_entry.id   bcfcfc1608c2a92cf6f2a0dced52e861
#
_cell.length_a   1.000
_cell.length_b   1.000
_cell.length_c   1.000
_cell.angle_alpha   90.00
_cell.angle_beta   90.00
_cell.angle_gamma   90.00
#
_symmetry.space_group_name_H-M   'P 1'
#
loop_
_entity.id
_entity.type
_entity.pdbx_description
1 polymer ?
#
loop_
_entity_poly.entity_id
_entity_poly.type
_entity_poly.pdbx_seq_one_letter_code
_entity_poly.pdbx_strand_id
1 'polypeptide(L)'
;MKRRLITGNAAAAWGARLARAEYVPAFPITPQTEIIETLANWIGRGEMPGRLVTLESEHAMLTAAGAAAATGVRVFSATSSQGLLYAMEMLYTVAGWRAPFVLVNVSRGLATPITLEPDHNDVLAARDCGFLQIHCATCQEVLDSTILAYRLAEDRRVRLPVMVNLDGFYLSFTREPIEVPEAR
;
A
#
# COMPACT_ATOMS: atom_id res chain seq x y z
N MET A 1 20.97 0.46 -11.32
CA MET A 1 20.40 0.00 -10.03
C MET A 1 21.30 0.43 -8.90
N LYS A 2 20.76 0.82 -7.78
CA LYS A 2 21.54 1.22 -6.60
C LYS A 2 21.16 0.31 -5.42
N ARG A 3 22.17 -0.37 -4.83
CA ARG A 3 21.96 -1.22 -3.67
C ARG A 3 21.71 -0.37 -2.43
N ARG A 4 20.67 -0.69 -1.67
CA ARG A 4 20.27 0.01 -0.45
C ARG A 4 19.92 -1.01 0.64
N LEU A 5 20.20 -0.67 1.89
CA LEU A 5 19.76 -1.44 3.07
C LEU A 5 18.55 -0.72 3.67
N ILE A 6 17.35 -1.21 3.39
CA ILE A 6 16.08 -0.56 3.77
C ILE A 6 15.06 -1.56 4.30
N THR A 7 14.04 -1.03 4.99
CA THR A 7 12.92 -1.79 5.53
C THR A 7 11.91 -2.18 4.46
N GLY A 8 11.01 -3.14 4.76
CA GLY A 8 9.88 -3.45 3.90
C GLY A 8 8.95 -2.24 3.71
N ASN A 9 8.72 -1.45 4.76
CA ASN A 9 7.98 -0.20 4.65
C ASN A 9 8.64 0.78 3.67
N ALA A 10 9.94 0.99 3.80
CA ALA A 10 10.68 1.87 2.89
C ALA A 10 10.68 1.31 1.45
N ALA A 11 10.72 -0.01 1.28
CA ALA A 11 10.62 -0.67 -0.03
C ALA A 11 9.26 -0.40 -0.69
N ALA A 12 8.16 -0.48 0.06
CA ALA A 12 6.81 -0.12 -0.43
C ALA A 12 6.74 1.36 -0.87
N ALA A 13 7.28 2.27 -0.05
CA ALA A 13 7.35 3.70 -0.39
C ALA A 13 8.19 3.93 -1.67
N TRP A 14 9.33 3.24 -1.84
CA TRP A 14 10.12 3.29 -3.08
C TRP A 14 9.33 2.77 -4.27
N GLY A 15 8.56 1.69 -4.11
CA GLY A 15 7.68 1.16 -5.15
C GLY A 15 6.67 2.20 -5.63
N ALA A 16 5.97 2.87 -4.70
CA ALA A 16 5.02 3.94 -4.99
C ALA A 16 5.69 5.12 -5.74
N ARG A 17 6.89 5.54 -5.28
CA ARG A 17 7.65 6.62 -5.91
C ARG A 17 8.07 6.26 -7.34
N LEU A 18 8.62 5.07 -7.56
CA LEU A 18 9.08 4.60 -8.87
C LEU A 18 7.90 4.39 -9.83
N ALA A 19 6.75 3.95 -9.31
CA ALA A 19 5.51 3.86 -10.06
C ALA A 19 4.86 5.23 -10.32
N ARG A 20 5.41 6.33 -9.78
CA ARG A 20 4.90 7.70 -9.94
C ARG A 20 3.47 7.87 -9.42
N ALA A 21 3.21 7.40 -8.20
CA ALA A 21 1.93 7.68 -7.54
C ALA A 21 1.72 9.20 -7.39
N GLU A 22 0.52 9.66 -7.75
CA GLU A 22 0.18 11.10 -7.83
C GLU A 22 -0.67 11.55 -6.63
N TYR A 23 -1.41 10.61 -6.03
CA TYR A 23 -2.26 10.90 -4.88
C TYR A 23 -2.10 9.83 -3.81
N VAL A 24 -1.88 10.25 -2.57
CA VAL A 24 -1.67 9.40 -1.41
C VAL A 24 -2.66 9.80 -0.31
N PRO A 25 -3.90 9.30 -0.34
CA PRO A 25 -4.79 9.44 0.82
C PRO A 25 -4.27 8.55 1.93
N ALA A 26 -4.23 9.04 3.16
CA ALA A 26 -3.59 8.37 4.27
C ALA A 26 -4.40 8.50 5.57
N PHE A 27 -4.33 7.45 6.38
CA PHE A 27 -4.68 7.48 7.80
C PHE A 27 -3.64 6.65 8.55
N PRO A 28 -3.01 7.19 9.62
CA PRO A 28 -1.90 6.52 10.28
C PRO A 28 -2.37 5.33 11.13
N ILE A 29 -1.74 4.17 10.90
CA ILE A 29 -1.92 2.98 11.73
C ILE A 29 -0.60 2.19 11.78
N THR A 30 -0.18 1.74 12.96
CA THR A 30 1.01 0.90 13.13
C THR A 30 0.75 -0.51 12.56
N PRO A 31 1.70 -1.12 11.81
CA PRO A 31 3.10 -0.68 11.59
C PRO A 31 3.37 -0.05 10.21
N GLN A 32 2.37 0.40 9.47
CA GLN A 32 2.55 1.00 8.13
C GLN A 32 3.02 2.48 8.17
N THR A 33 3.01 3.13 9.32
CA THR A 33 3.24 4.58 9.45
C THR A 33 4.51 5.06 8.74
N GLU A 34 5.61 4.29 8.80
CA GLU A 34 6.88 4.62 8.11
C GLU A 34 6.72 4.79 6.59
N ILE A 35 5.78 4.07 5.96
CA ILE A 35 5.48 4.23 4.53
C ILE A 35 5.01 5.66 4.27
N ILE A 36 4.00 6.09 5.03
CA ILE A 36 3.36 7.40 4.85
C ILE A 36 4.33 8.53 5.22
N GLU A 37 5.10 8.39 6.30
CA GLU A 37 6.13 9.37 6.69
C GLU A 37 7.21 9.51 5.60
N THR A 38 7.65 8.41 5.00
CA THR A 38 8.62 8.43 3.92
C THR A 38 8.08 9.17 2.70
N LEU A 39 6.86 8.87 2.28
CA LEU A 39 6.19 9.55 1.16
C LEU A 39 5.96 11.02 1.46
N ALA A 40 5.49 11.38 2.66
CA ALA A 40 5.28 12.75 3.09
C ALA A 40 6.57 13.57 3.03
N ASN A 41 7.69 13.00 3.49
CA ASN A 41 9.00 13.64 3.43
C ASN A 41 9.46 13.88 1.99
N TRP A 42 9.31 12.91 1.08
CA TRP A 42 9.69 13.08 -0.32
C TRP A 42 8.82 14.10 -1.05
N ILE A 43 7.51 14.08 -0.83
CA ILE A 43 6.58 15.05 -1.41
C ILE A 43 6.88 16.45 -0.87
N GLY A 44 7.07 16.59 0.44
CA GLY A 44 7.37 17.88 1.08
C GLY A 44 8.70 18.50 0.63
N ARG A 45 9.67 17.67 0.21
CA ARG A 45 10.96 18.13 -0.34
C ARG A 45 10.96 18.31 -1.86
N GLY A 46 9.85 18.03 -2.52
CA GLY A 46 9.77 18.06 -3.99
C GLY A 46 10.54 16.92 -4.69
N GLU A 47 10.92 15.88 -3.95
CA GLU A 47 11.63 14.71 -4.48
C GLU A 47 10.70 13.68 -5.14
N MET A 48 9.41 13.79 -4.87
CA MET A 48 8.34 13.00 -5.47
C MET A 48 7.20 13.96 -5.83
N PRO A 49 6.76 13.99 -7.09
CA PRO A 49 5.54 14.70 -7.44
C PRO A 49 4.35 13.97 -6.83
N GLY A 50 3.32 14.71 -6.43
CA GLY A 50 2.10 14.12 -5.90
C GLY A 50 1.56 14.91 -4.72
N ARG A 51 0.43 14.45 -4.21
CA ARG A 51 -0.27 15.04 -3.08
C ARG A 51 -0.58 13.99 -2.04
N LEU A 52 -0.15 14.22 -0.81
CA LEU A 52 -0.55 13.43 0.36
C LEU A 52 -1.62 14.18 1.12
N VAL A 53 -2.69 13.47 1.50
CA VAL A 53 -3.80 14.03 2.28
C VAL A 53 -4.14 13.06 3.41
N THR A 54 -4.06 13.53 4.64
CA THR A 54 -4.53 12.79 5.81
C THR A 54 -6.04 12.97 5.95
N LEU A 55 -6.73 11.87 6.15
CA LEU A 55 -8.18 11.82 6.34
C LEU A 55 -8.51 11.35 7.75
N GLU A 56 -9.79 11.32 8.10
CA GLU A 56 -10.25 11.04 9.46
C GLU A 56 -10.42 9.56 9.78
N SER A 57 -10.33 8.69 8.76
CA SER A 57 -10.47 7.24 8.93
C SER A 57 -9.98 6.46 7.71
N GLU A 58 -9.77 5.15 7.88
CA GLU A 58 -9.43 4.26 6.77
C GLU A 58 -10.59 4.10 5.79
N HIS A 59 -11.83 4.17 6.27
CA HIS A 59 -13.00 4.17 5.38
C HIS A 59 -12.98 5.40 4.46
N ALA A 60 -12.79 6.61 4.99
CA ALA A 60 -12.68 7.84 4.21
C ALA A 60 -11.44 7.81 3.29
N MET A 61 -10.32 7.27 3.79
CA MET A 61 -9.09 7.08 3.01
C MET A 61 -9.33 6.22 1.77
N LEU A 62 -9.99 5.06 1.91
CA LEU A 62 -10.31 4.16 0.79
C LEU A 62 -11.36 4.75 -0.14
N THR A 63 -12.33 5.51 0.39
CA THR A 63 -13.31 6.24 -0.41
C THR A 63 -12.60 7.25 -1.32
N ALA A 64 -11.71 8.06 -0.77
CA ALA A 64 -10.94 9.04 -1.51
C ALA A 64 -9.99 8.36 -2.53
N ALA A 65 -9.37 7.24 -2.16
CA ALA A 65 -8.53 6.45 -3.05
C ALA A 65 -9.30 5.95 -4.28
N GLY A 66 -10.43 5.30 -4.05
CA GLY A 66 -11.28 4.76 -5.13
C GLY A 66 -11.82 5.86 -6.05
N ALA A 67 -12.31 6.96 -5.47
CA ALA A 67 -12.82 8.10 -6.22
C ALA A 67 -11.74 8.73 -7.11
N ALA A 68 -10.55 8.96 -6.57
CA ALA A 68 -9.42 9.49 -7.34
C ALA A 68 -8.97 8.52 -8.45
N ALA A 69 -8.85 7.22 -8.14
CA ALA A 69 -8.47 6.21 -9.12
C ALA A 69 -9.47 6.10 -10.27
N ALA A 70 -10.77 6.28 -9.99
CA ALA A 70 -11.82 6.30 -11.01
C ALA A 70 -11.67 7.45 -12.02
N THR A 71 -11.00 8.56 -11.64
CA THR A 71 -10.68 9.68 -12.54
C THR A 71 -9.42 9.47 -13.36
N GLY A 72 -8.70 8.36 -13.17
CA GLY A 72 -7.46 8.05 -13.88
C GLY A 72 -6.19 8.54 -13.16
N VAL A 73 -6.30 9.10 -11.96
CA VAL A 73 -5.16 9.47 -11.12
C VAL A 73 -4.52 8.20 -10.56
N ARG A 74 -3.20 8.13 -10.58
CA ARG A 74 -2.46 7.01 -10.01
C ARG A 74 -2.37 7.14 -8.49
N VAL A 75 -3.10 6.28 -7.80
CA VAL A 75 -3.28 6.33 -6.34
C VAL A 75 -2.45 5.28 -5.64
N PHE A 76 -1.89 5.63 -4.50
CA PHE A 76 -1.26 4.73 -3.54
C PHE A 76 -1.85 4.97 -2.15
N SER A 77 -2.08 3.91 -1.40
CA SER A 77 -2.39 4.02 0.03
C SER A 77 -1.82 2.84 0.81
N ALA A 78 -1.80 2.96 2.13
CA ALA A 78 -1.35 1.89 3.00
C ALA A 78 -2.20 1.82 4.27
N THR A 79 -2.43 0.61 4.77
CA THR A 79 -3.18 0.33 5.99
C THR A 79 -2.66 -0.91 6.71
N SER A 80 -3.33 -1.33 7.77
CA SER A 80 -2.99 -2.50 8.59
C SER A 80 -4.20 -2.95 9.40
N SER A 81 -4.33 -4.24 9.69
CA SER A 81 -5.18 -4.80 10.75
C SER A 81 -6.63 -4.26 10.75
N GLN A 82 -7.05 -3.68 11.88
CA GLN A 82 -8.40 -3.08 12.02
C GLN A 82 -8.67 -2.00 10.97
N GLY A 83 -7.66 -1.28 10.52
CA GLY A 83 -7.83 -0.28 9.47
C GLY A 83 -8.30 -0.89 8.16
N LEU A 84 -7.77 -2.05 7.78
CA LEU A 84 -8.25 -2.80 6.61
C LEU A 84 -9.71 -3.24 6.80
N LEU A 85 -10.04 -3.76 7.99
CA LEU A 85 -11.41 -4.18 8.29
C LEU A 85 -12.40 -3.02 8.36
N TYR A 86 -11.97 -1.87 8.89
CA TYR A 86 -12.81 -0.68 8.95
C TYR A 86 -13.13 -0.13 7.54
N ALA A 87 -12.26 -0.35 6.60
CA ALA A 87 -12.44 0.03 5.20
C ALA A 87 -13.11 -1.05 4.34
N MET A 88 -13.54 -2.18 4.90
CA MET A 88 -13.99 -3.37 4.17
C MET A 88 -15.09 -3.06 3.14
N GLU A 89 -16.08 -2.28 3.50
CA GLU A 89 -17.15 -1.89 2.58
C GLU A 89 -16.59 -1.20 1.33
N MET A 90 -15.60 -0.34 1.50
CA MET A 90 -14.98 0.36 0.38
C MET A 90 -14.08 -0.53 -0.47
N LEU A 91 -13.52 -1.60 0.08
CA LEU A 91 -12.79 -2.59 -0.72
C LEU A 91 -13.71 -3.21 -1.79
N TYR A 92 -14.88 -3.71 -1.38
CA TYR A 92 -15.87 -4.24 -2.31
C TYR A 92 -16.34 -3.21 -3.34
N THR A 93 -16.61 -2.00 -2.87
CA THR A 93 -17.10 -0.90 -3.70
C THR A 93 -16.07 -0.52 -4.78
N VAL A 94 -14.82 -0.31 -4.40
CA VAL A 94 -13.74 0.09 -5.33
C VAL A 94 -13.41 -1.02 -6.32
N ALA A 95 -13.43 -2.28 -5.87
CA ALA A 95 -13.29 -3.42 -6.77
C ALA A 95 -14.45 -3.50 -7.78
N GLY A 96 -15.68 -3.27 -7.32
CA GLY A 96 -16.87 -3.22 -8.18
C GLY A 96 -16.81 -2.08 -9.21
N TRP A 97 -16.22 -0.94 -8.87
CA TRP A 97 -15.95 0.16 -9.81
C TRP A 97 -14.84 -0.17 -10.82
N ARG A 98 -14.07 -1.23 -10.56
CA ARG A 98 -12.88 -1.58 -11.34
C ARG A 98 -11.87 -0.42 -11.39
N ALA A 99 -11.75 0.32 -10.29
CA ALA A 99 -10.86 1.45 -10.15
C ALA A 99 -9.44 0.96 -9.87
N PRO A 100 -8.46 1.20 -10.78
CA PRO A 100 -7.11 0.67 -10.62
C PRO A 100 -6.32 1.49 -9.60
N PHE A 101 -5.98 0.92 -8.44
CA PHE A 101 -5.03 1.52 -7.52
C PHE A 101 -4.28 0.47 -6.71
N VAL A 102 -3.22 0.87 -6.02
CA VAL A 102 -2.40 0.00 -5.20
C VAL A 102 -2.59 0.35 -3.72
N LEU A 103 -2.98 -0.67 -2.95
CA LEU A 103 -3.07 -0.63 -1.50
C LEU A 103 -1.96 -1.52 -0.93
N VAL A 104 -1.16 -1.01 -0.02
CA VAL A 104 -0.24 -1.83 0.77
C VAL A 104 -0.91 -2.16 2.09
N ASN A 105 -1.03 -3.45 2.42
CA ASN A 105 -1.45 -3.91 3.73
C ASN A 105 -0.24 -4.44 4.50
N VAL A 106 0.04 -3.83 5.64
CA VAL A 106 1.10 -4.29 6.55
C VAL A 106 0.42 -5.13 7.62
N SER A 107 0.34 -6.46 7.38
CA SER A 107 -0.44 -7.39 8.18
C SER A 107 -0.05 -7.39 9.65
N ARG A 108 -1.04 -7.28 10.49
CA ARG A 108 -0.94 -7.33 11.96
C ARG A 108 -2.16 -8.01 12.54
N GLY A 109 -1.98 -8.72 13.65
CA GLY A 109 -3.07 -9.36 14.36
C GLY A 109 -4.24 -8.42 14.68
N LEU A 110 -5.44 -8.95 14.63
CA LEU A 110 -6.66 -8.22 14.96
C LEU A 110 -6.82 -8.12 16.49
N ALA A 111 -7.38 -7.00 16.98
CA ALA A 111 -7.89 -6.96 18.36
C ALA A 111 -9.12 -7.87 18.42
N THR A 112 -9.36 -8.56 19.42
CA THR A 112 -8.96 -8.77 20.80
C THR A 112 -8.28 -10.13 20.97
N PRO A 113 -7.18 -10.23 21.67
CA PRO A 113 -6.42 -9.14 22.31
C PRO A 113 -5.65 -8.30 21.30
N ILE A 114 -5.35 -7.03 21.64
CA ILE A 114 -4.46 -6.21 20.82
C ILE A 114 -3.10 -6.87 20.77
N THR A 115 -2.56 -7.01 19.57
CA THR A 115 -1.21 -7.51 19.32
C THR A 115 -0.55 -6.69 18.22
N LEU A 116 0.79 -6.62 18.26
CA LEU A 116 1.61 -6.03 17.21
C LEU A 116 2.28 -7.12 16.35
N GLU A 117 2.12 -8.39 16.74
CA GLU A 117 2.68 -9.52 16.01
C GLU A 117 2.08 -9.66 14.60
N PRO A 118 2.85 -10.16 13.63
CA PRO A 118 2.34 -10.42 12.30
C PRO A 118 1.27 -11.51 12.36
N ASP A 119 0.20 -11.27 11.64
CA ASP A 119 -0.92 -12.20 11.50
C ASP A 119 -1.66 -11.85 10.20
N HIS A 120 -2.13 -12.86 9.49
CA HIS A 120 -2.76 -12.66 8.18
C HIS A 120 -4.30 -12.63 8.25
N ASN A 121 -4.92 -12.64 9.44
CA ASN A 121 -6.37 -12.61 9.57
C ASN A 121 -7.00 -11.35 8.97
N ASP A 122 -6.30 -10.23 8.98
CA ASP A 122 -6.74 -8.99 8.34
C ASP A 122 -6.86 -9.16 6.82
N VAL A 123 -5.80 -9.56 6.14
CA VAL A 123 -5.78 -9.72 4.68
C VAL A 123 -6.62 -10.92 4.23
N LEU A 124 -6.69 -12.00 5.02
CA LEU A 124 -7.53 -13.16 4.73
C LEU A 124 -9.02 -12.84 4.85
N ALA A 125 -9.42 -11.96 5.78
CA ALA A 125 -10.78 -11.45 5.85
C ALA A 125 -11.18 -10.70 4.57
N ALA A 126 -10.22 -10.07 3.89
CA ALA A 126 -10.43 -9.33 2.64
C ALA A 126 -10.29 -10.19 1.37
N ARG A 127 -10.08 -11.52 1.47
CA ARG A 127 -9.81 -12.40 0.31
C ARG A 127 -10.87 -12.35 -0.79
N ASP A 128 -12.13 -12.16 -0.41
CA ASP A 128 -13.28 -12.19 -1.33
C ASP A 128 -13.71 -10.78 -1.80
N CYS A 129 -12.96 -9.72 -1.43
CA CYS A 129 -13.35 -8.33 -1.74
C CYS A 129 -13.15 -7.92 -3.21
N GLY A 130 -12.49 -8.75 -4.02
CA GLY A 130 -12.25 -8.48 -5.43
C GLY A 130 -10.93 -7.79 -5.75
N PHE A 131 -10.10 -7.48 -4.75
CA PHE A 131 -8.71 -7.07 -4.96
C PHE A 131 -7.84 -8.25 -5.37
N LEU A 132 -6.92 -8.03 -6.29
CA LEU A 132 -5.80 -8.95 -6.46
C LEU A 132 -4.88 -8.82 -5.24
N GLN A 133 -4.47 -9.95 -4.67
CA GLN A 133 -3.58 -9.96 -3.51
C GLN A 133 -2.23 -10.57 -3.86
N ILE A 134 -1.16 -9.88 -3.49
CA ILE A 134 0.23 -10.35 -3.64
C ILE A 134 0.85 -10.35 -2.25
N HIS A 135 1.35 -11.50 -1.81
CA HIS A 135 2.01 -11.65 -0.52
C HIS A 135 3.52 -11.69 -0.73
N CYS A 136 4.25 -10.84 0.01
CA CYS A 136 5.69 -10.67 -0.12
C CYS A 136 6.43 -11.27 1.07
N ALA A 137 7.52 -11.97 0.81
CA ALA A 137 8.38 -12.59 1.82
C ALA A 137 9.70 -11.84 2.05
N THR A 138 10.09 -10.94 1.15
CA THR A 138 11.34 -10.17 1.22
C THR A 138 11.11 -8.68 0.90
N CYS A 139 12.01 -7.81 1.36
CA CYS A 139 11.94 -6.38 1.04
C CYS A 139 12.08 -6.12 -0.47
N GLN A 140 12.84 -6.95 -1.21
CA GLN A 140 12.92 -6.84 -2.66
C GLN A 140 11.57 -7.16 -3.31
N GLU A 141 10.91 -8.22 -2.87
CA GLU A 141 9.57 -8.55 -3.38
C GLU A 141 8.55 -7.44 -3.09
N VAL A 142 8.63 -6.78 -1.94
CA VAL A 142 7.76 -5.63 -1.63
C VAL A 142 7.94 -4.51 -2.66
N LEU A 143 9.19 -4.15 -2.98
CA LEU A 143 9.49 -3.14 -3.99
C LEU A 143 8.94 -3.54 -5.36
N ASP A 144 9.31 -4.74 -5.82
CA ASP A 144 9.00 -5.22 -7.16
C ASP A 144 7.50 -5.45 -7.34
N SER A 145 6.84 -6.03 -6.31
CA SER A 145 5.40 -6.25 -6.31
C SER A 145 4.60 -4.95 -6.28
N THR A 146 5.07 -3.93 -5.56
CA THR A 146 4.41 -2.62 -5.56
C THR A 146 4.44 -1.98 -6.95
N ILE A 147 5.57 -2.09 -7.68
CA ILE A 147 5.66 -1.61 -9.06
C ILE A 147 4.79 -2.47 -10.00
N LEU A 148 4.87 -3.80 -9.87
CA LEU A 148 4.08 -4.75 -10.66
C LEU A 148 2.58 -4.54 -10.45
N ALA A 149 2.16 -4.22 -9.21
CA ALA A 149 0.77 -4.01 -8.86
C ALA A 149 0.11 -2.92 -9.73
N TYR A 150 0.79 -1.80 -10.00
CA TYR A 150 0.28 -0.78 -10.92
C TYR A 150 0.12 -1.31 -12.33
N ARG A 151 1.11 -2.06 -12.82
CA ARG A 151 1.04 -2.65 -14.16
C ARG A 151 -0.14 -3.61 -14.30
N LEU A 152 -0.44 -4.40 -13.25
CA LEU A 152 -1.58 -5.30 -13.22
C LEU A 152 -2.90 -4.53 -13.11
N ALA A 153 -2.98 -3.58 -12.16
CA ALA A 153 -4.20 -2.82 -11.94
C ALA A 153 -4.63 -2.01 -13.18
N GLU A 154 -3.67 -1.43 -13.90
CA GLU A 154 -3.90 -0.57 -15.06
C GLU A 154 -4.07 -1.35 -16.39
N ASP A 155 -3.76 -2.67 -16.41
CA ASP A 155 -3.96 -3.49 -17.63
C ASP A 155 -5.44 -3.55 -17.98
N ARG A 156 -5.78 -3.22 -19.24
CA ARG A 156 -7.17 -3.17 -19.72
C ARG A 156 -7.93 -4.48 -19.57
N ARG A 157 -7.22 -5.60 -19.52
CA ARG A 157 -7.80 -6.94 -19.35
C ARG A 157 -8.11 -7.24 -17.88
N VAL A 158 -7.46 -6.54 -16.95
CA VAL A 158 -7.57 -6.73 -15.50
C VAL A 158 -8.45 -5.64 -14.90
N ARG A 159 -7.99 -4.39 -14.87
CA ARG A 159 -8.72 -3.24 -14.32
C ARG A 159 -9.30 -3.50 -12.94
N LEU A 160 -8.47 -3.98 -12.04
CA LEU A 160 -8.83 -4.25 -10.64
C LEU A 160 -7.78 -3.63 -9.72
N PRO A 161 -8.17 -3.16 -8.54
CA PRO A 161 -7.20 -2.74 -7.53
C PRO A 161 -6.36 -3.92 -7.07
N VAL A 162 -5.14 -3.62 -6.65
CA VAL A 162 -4.18 -4.63 -6.17
C VAL A 162 -3.76 -4.31 -4.74
N MET A 163 -3.79 -5.31 -3.88
CA MET A 163 -3.27 -5.25 -2.52
C MET A 163 -1.92 -5.97 -2.46
N VAL A 164 -0.89 -5.26 -2.03
CA VAL A 164 0.42 -5.84 -1.73
C VAL A 164 0.52 -6.02 -0.22
N ASN A 165 0.68 -7.25 0.22
CA ASN A 165 0.72 -7.62 1.64
C ASN A 165 2.13 -7.95 2.08
N LEU A 166 2.53 -7.43 3.24
CA LEU A 166 3.78 -7.77 3.91
C LEU A 166 3.55 -7.91 5.42
N ASP A 167 4.36 -8.74 6.07
CA ASP A 167 4.25 -8.98 7.51
C ASP A 167 4.66 -7.77 8.31
N GLY A 168 3.77 -7.32 9.19
CA GLY A 168 4.02 -6.25 10.14
C GLY A 168 5.15 -6.62 11.09
N PHE A 169 5.95 -5.65 11.49
CA PHE A 169 7.17 -5.77 12.30
C PHE A 169 8.21 -6.71 11.71
N TYR A 170 7.84 -7.94 11.40
CA TYR A 170 8.75 -8.97 10.90
C TYR A 170 9.41 -8.57 9.57
N LEU A 171 8.65 -8.17 8.58
CA LEU A 171 9.17 -7.70 7.30
C LEU A 171 9.18 -6.17 7.20
N SER A 172 8.17 -5.52 7.78
CA SER A 172 8.00 -4.08 7.64
C SER A 172 9.13 -3.25 8.25
N PHE A 173 9.77 -3.72 9.33
CA PHE A 173 10.91 -3.06 9.99
C PHE A 173 12.24 -3.80 9.85
N THR A 174 12.27 -5.02 9.33
CA THR A 174 13.52 -5.71 9.01
C THR A 174 14.19 -5.03 7.83
N ARG A 175 15.50 -4.83 7.93
CA ARG A 175 16.30 -4.23 6.86
C ARG A 175 16.98 -5.31 6.05
N GLU A 176 16.79 -5.28 4.75
CA GLU A 176 17.43 -6.14 3.79
C GLU A 176 18.16 -5.33 2.72
N PRO A 177 19.26 -5.88 2.17
CA PRO A 177 19.90 -5.27 1.00
C PRO A 177 19.05 -5.51 -0.24
N ILE A 178 18.52 -4.45 -0.82
CA ILE A 178 17.72 -4.53 -2.05
C ILE A 178 18.33 -3.69 -3.18
N GLU A 179 17.96 -4.01 -4.40
CA GLU A 179 18.33 -3.26 -5.59
C GLU A 179 17.20 -2.31 -6.01
N VAL A 180 17.43 -1.02 -5.86
CA VAL A 180 16.47 0.01 -6.25
C VAL A 180 16.80 0.53 -7.63
N PRO A 181 15.87 0.46 -8.62
CA PRO A 181 16.05 1.07 -9.92
C PRO A 181 16.28 2.59 -9.79
N GLU A 182 17.11 3.16 -10.68
CA GLU A 182 17.23 4.61 -10.78
C GLU A 182 15.98 5.17 -11.44
N ALA A 183 15.40 6.23 -10.84
CA ALA A 183 14.31 6.96 -11.48
C ALA A 183 14.83 7.58 -12.79
N ARG A 184 14.19 7.27 -13.91
CA ARG A 184 14.45 7.89 -15.21
C ARG A 184 13.61 9.16 -15.38
#